data_121e1df7d9a7b92faac200511d7975d9
#
_entry.id   121e1df7d9a7b92faac200511d7975d9
#
_cell.length_a   1.000
_cell.length_b   1.000
_cell.length_c   1.000
_cell.angle_alpha   90.00
_cell.angle_beta   90.00
_cell.angle_gamma   90.00
#
_symmetry.space_group_name_H-M   'P 1'
#
loop_
_entity.id
_entity.type
_entity.pdbx_description
1 polymer ?
#
loop_
_entity_poly.entity_id
_entity_poly.type
_entity_poly.pdbx_seq_one_letter_code
_entity_poly.pdbx_strand_id
1 'polypeptide(L)' 'MGIPDFGPGDVIYFPAGPFAGVCGVVREVDMRKSQLRIDFREGTVHREGNVLRERRHAMTVDFDEVELV' A
#
# COMPACT_ATOMS: atom_id res chain seq x y z
N MET A 1 22.59 -4.51 -8.68
CA MET A 1 21.13 -4.48 -8.63
C MET A 1 20.62 -5.13 -7.38
N GLY A 2 19.98 -4.36 -6.55
CA GLY A 2 19.46 -4.89 -5.30
C GLY A 2 18.14 -5.63 -5.47
N ILE A 3 17.95 -6.66 -4.69
CA ILE A 3 16.62 -7.20 -4.43
C ILE A 3 15.83 -6.10 -3.73
N PRO A 4 14.56 -5.85 -4.12
CA PRO A 4 13.75 -4.87 -3.42
C PRO A 4 13.71 -5.21 -1.92
N ASP A 5 14.13 -4.26 -1.11
CA ASP A 5 14.26 -4.46 0.33
C ASP A 5 13.03 -3.94 1.05
N PHE A 6 11.89 -4.57 0.75
CA PHE A 6 10.64 -4.27 1.44
C PHE A 6 10.56 -5.08 2.73
N GLY A 7 10.08 -4.44 3.78
CA GLY A 7 9.81 -5.10 5.05
C GLY A 7 8.46 -4.69 5.62
N PRO A 8 7.89 -5.50 6.52
CA PRO A 8 6.65 -5.13 7.20
C PRO A 8 6.81 -3.80 7.94
N GLY A 9 5.83 -2.93 7.78
CA GLY A 9 5.84 -1.57 8.35
C GLY A 9 6.42 -0.50 7.45
N ASP A 10 7.05 -0.87 6.34
CA ASP A 10 7.56 0.10 5.38
C ASP A 10 6.42 0.80 4.66
N VAL A 11 6.64 2.07 4.34
CA VAL A 11 5.69 2.86 3.56
C VAL A 11 6.11 2.81 2.10
N ILE A 12 5.15 2.49 1.25
CA ILE A 12 5.35 2.44 -0.22
C ILE A 12 4.38 3.40 -0.90
N TYR A 13 4.65 3.68 -2.16
CA TYR A 13 3.75 4.47 -3.00
C TYR A 13 3.68 3.88 -4.41
N PHE A 14 2.61 4.21 -5.10
CA PHE A 14 2.42 3.82 -6.50
C PHE A 14 2.95 4.94 -7.39
N PRO A 15 4.06 4.72 -8.15
CA PRO A 15 4.62 5.76 -9.02
C PRO A 15 3.80 5.99 -10.29
N ALA A 16 2.98 5.02 -10.68
CA ALA A 16 2.19 5.07 -11.91
C ALA A 16 0.95 4.19 -11.79
N GLY A 17 0.10 4.24 -12.80
CA GLY A 17 -1.11 3.42 -12.89
C GLY A 17 -2.32 4.06 -12.22
N PRO A 18 -3.41 3.28 -12.03
CA PRO A 18 -4.67 3.80 -11.49
C PRO A 18 -4.56 4.34 -10.06
N PHE A 19 -3.58 3.88 -9.32
CA PHE A 19 -3.35 4.27 -7.92
C PHE A 19 -2.18 5.23 -7.75
N ALA A 20 -1.71 5.87 -8.84
CA ALA A 20 -0.58 6.78 -8.79
C ALA A 20 -0.73 7.82 -7.68
N GLY A 21 0.29 7.95 -6.84
CA GLY A 21 0.31 8.88 -5.71
C GLY A 21 -0.29 8.33 -4.41
N VAL A 22 -0.93 7.17 -4.45
CA VAL A 22 -1.45 6.53 -3.23
C VAL A 22 -0.30 5.88 -2.46
N CYS A 23 -0.28 6.09 -1.14
CA CYS A 23 0.68 5.47 -0.24
C CYS A 23 0.02 4.34 0.55
N GLY A 24 0.80 3.32 0.86
CA GLY A 24 0.35 2.21 1.68
C GLY A 24 1.44 1.73 2.63
N VAL A 25 1.05 0.87 3.56
CA VAL A 25 1.98 0.26 4.52
C VAL A 25 2.07 -1.23 4.21
N VAL A 26 3.29 -1.73 4.12
CA VAL A 26 3.54 -3.16 3.88
C VAL A 26 3.15 -3.96 5.12
N ARG A 27 2.33 -4.98 4.93
CA ARG A 27 1.95 -5.93 5.98
C ARG A 27 2.73 -7.22 5.91
N GLU A 28 2.85 -7.78 4.72
CA GLU A 28 3.56 -9.02 4.47
C GLU A 28 4.34 -8.92 3.17
N VAL A 29 5.45 -9.64 3.13
CA VAL A 29 6.28 -9.77 1.93
C VAL A 29 6.30 -11.23 1.51
N ASP A 30 5.86 -11.52 0.29
CA ASP A 30 5.95 -12.85 -0.30
C ASP A 30 7.09 -12.87 -1.32
N MET A 31 8.24 -13.35 -0.89
CA MET A 31 9.44 -13.41 -1.74
C MET A 31 9.29 -14.41 -2.89
N ARG A 32 8.49 -15.45 -2.72
CA ARG A 32 8.30 -16.47 -3.75
C ARG A 32 7.52 -15.93 -4.94
N LYS A 33 6.51 -15.12 -4.66
CA LYS A 33 5.64 -14.54 -5.68
C LYS A 33 6.06 -13.14 -6.10
N SER A 34 7.09 -12.57 -5.45
CA SER A 34 7.50 -11.18 -5.64
C SER A 34 6.33 -10.22 -5.44
N GLN A 35 5.57 -10.45 -4.39
CA GLN A 35 4.36 -9.69 -4.06
C GLN A 35 4.41 -9.16 -2.64
N LEU A 36 3.69 -8.06 -2.45
CA LEU A 36 3.48 -7.45 -1.14
C LEU A 36 2.00 -7.44 -0.82
N ARG A 37 1.70 -7.72 0.43
CA ARG A 37 0.38 -7.42 0.97
C ARG A 37 0.46 -6.08 1.68
N ILE A 38 -0.35 -5.13 1.25
CA ILE A 38 -0.33 -3.77 1.76
C ILE A 38 -1.69 -3.37 2.29
N ASP A 39 -1.66 -2.47 3.28
CA ASP A 39 -2.82 -1.72 3.71
C ASP A 39 -2.69 -0.29 3.22
N PHE A 40 -3.75 0.25 2.67
CA PHE A 40 -3.80 1.66 2.32
C PHE A 40 -5.11 2.27 2.79
N ARG A 41 -5.06 3.58 3.02
CA ARG A 41 -6.23 4.34 3.42
C ARG A 41 -6.78 5.05 2.20
N GLU A 42 -8.06 4.88 1.95
CA GLU A 42 -8.77 5.71 0.99
C GLU A 42 -8.83 7.12 1.55
N GLY A 43 -8.36 8.12 0.79
CA GLY A 43 -8.21 9.49 1.24
C GLY A 43 -9.50 10.25 1.50
N THR A 44 -10.65 9.58 1.45
CA THR A 44 -11.94 10.18 1.73
C THR A 44 -12.40 9.79 3.11
N VAL A 45 -12.44 10.78 3.97
CA VAL A 45 -13.06 10.63 5.29
C VAL A 45 -14.56 10.84 5.10
N HIS A 46 -15.33 9.77 5.24
CA HIS A 46 -16.78 9.86 5.22
C HIS A 46 -17.30 10.23 6.61
N ARG A 47 -18.03 11.31 6.68
CA ARG A 47 -18.71 11.72 7.88
C ARG A 47 -20.12 11.15 7.87
N GLU A 48 -20.35 10.12 8.69
CA GLU A 48 -21.70 9.62 8.97
C GLU A 48 -22.13 10.16 10.34
N GLY A 49 -23.03 11.16 10.35
CA GLY A 49 -23.42 11.82 11.59
C GLY A 49 -22.22 12.52 12.23
N ASN A 50 -21.88 12.15 13.47
CA ASN A 50 -20.77 12.70 14.22
C ASN A 50 -19.54 11.77 14.22
N VAL A 51 -19.53 10.72 13.39
CA VAL A 51 -18.46 9.74 13.36
C VAL A 51 -17.69 9.86 12.04
N LEU A 52 -16.38 10.08 12.18
CA LEU A 52 -15.46 10.05 11.04
C LEU A 52 -15.02 8.60 10.83
N ARG A 53 -15.32 8.03 9.67
CA ARG A 53 -14.87 6.68 9.31
C ARG A 53 -13.82 6.74 8.21
N GLU A 54 -12.67 6.17 8.50
CA GLU A 54 -11.66 5.85 7.48
C GLU A 54 -11.89 4.44 6.96
N ARG A 55 -11.91 4.29 5.63
CA ARG A 55 -11.89 2.97 5.01
C ARG A 55 -10.45 2.54 4.82
N ARG A 56 -10.12 1.39 5.39
CA ARG A 56 -8.85 0.72 5.16
C ARG A 56 -9.06 -0.39 4.14
N HIS A 57 -8.19 -0.41 3.14
CA HIS A 57 -8.19 -1.45 2.12
C HIS A 57 -6.91 -2.24 2.20
N ALA A 58 -7.03 -3.55 2.07
CA ALA A 58 -5.88 -4.44 1.90
C ALA A 58 -5.84 -4.91 0.45
N MET A 59 -4.66 -4.94 -0.14
CA MET A 59 -4.49 -5.47 -1.49
C MET A 59 -3.11 -6.12 -1.65
N THR A 60 -3.01 -7.00 -2.62
CA THR A 60 -1.76 -7.63 -3.01
C THR A 60 -1.24 -6.94 -4.28
N VAL A 61 0.03 -6.55 -4.25
CA VAL A 61 0.69 -5.89 -5.38
C VAL A 61 2.02 -6.56 -5.68
N ASP A 62 2.47 -6.46 -6.92
CA ASP A 62 3.80 -6.92 -7.30
C ASP A 62 4.87 -5.92 -6.86
N PHE A 63 6.10 -6.39 -6.64
CA PHE A 63 7.20 -5.54 -6.20
C PHE A 63 7.46 -4.37 -7.15
N ASP A 64 7.29 -4.58 -8.45
CA ASP A 64 7.54 -3.59 -9.49
C ASP A 64 6.40 -2.57 -9.68
N GLU A 65 5.27 -2.76 -9.01
CA GLU A 65 4.16 -1.80 -9.05
C GLU A 65 4.32 -0.65 -8.07
N VAL A 66 5.19 -0.80 -7.09
CA VAL A 66 5.34 0.15 -5.97
C VAL A 66 6.80 0.45 -5.72
N GLU A 67 7.05 1.56 -5.03
CA GLU A 67 8.39 1.97 -4.59
C GLU A 67 8.35 2.38 -3.12
N LEU A 68 9.49 2.25 -2.46
CA LEU A 68 9.65 2.77 -1.10
C LEU A 68 9.64 4.29 -1.10
N VAL A 69 8.98 4.83 -0.12
CA VAL A 69 8.97 6.28 0.12
C VAL A 69 10.32 6.76 0.61
#